data_044477bd50c78950741e24345fdb885c
#
_entry.id   044477bd50c78950741e24345fdb885c
#
_cell.length_a   1.000
_cell.length_b   1.000
_cell.length_c   1.000
_cell.angle_alpha   90.00
_cell.angle_beta   90.00
_cell.angle_gamma   90.00
#
_symmetry.space_group_name_H-M   'P 1'
#
loop_
_entity.id
_entity.type
_entity.pdbx_description
1 polymer ?
#
loop_
_entity_poly.entity_id
_entity_poly.type
_entity_poly.pdbx_seq_one_letter_code
_entity_poly.pdbx_strand_id
1 'polypeptide(L)'
;MSRKCFLCFILILWNGFSYAEVISYPNCERSESLKTPIHLYLSEKVLKARSKNDVHQILNKWINFSNVALRNSCVPIERYLSKIEFLEGIDETWFQSLSAAKVLLTLNLGYEPPELNDKSLPSFVGVVFDSYQASFGRANCGLSSDSGNFFFVALDCAEFVMEHEIGLLSGAHHDHESILSSHSSLDAFELTTYPRVEPFAYGWRCGNYGTVMSFAPQKIPAYSSPELFVGDLACGDQRSGDNARVMREYALEHLHKN
;
A
#
# COMPACT_ATOMS: atom_id res chain seq x y z
N MET A 1 -43.76 58.57 26.15
CA MET A 1 -43.09 58.44 24.82
C MET A 1 -41.95 57.44 24.98
N SER A 2 -42.19 56.20 24.51
CA SER A 2 -41.19 55.11 24.64
C SER A 2 -40.56 54.90 23.26
N ARG A 3 -39.24 55.14 23.17
CA ARG A 3 -38.42 54.84 21.99
C ARG A 3 -37.99 53.38 22.05
N LYS A 4 -38.57 52.55 21.17
CA LYS A 4 -38.05 51.15 20.92
C LYS A 4 -36.87 51.23 19.96
N CYS A 5 -35.70 50.89 20.46
CA CYS A 5 -34.48 50.64 19.68
C CYS A 5 -34.60 49.30 19.01
N PHE A 6 -34.63 49.24 17.65
CA PHE A 6 -34.56 48.03 16.86
C PHE A 6 -33.10 47.72 16.58
N LEU A 7 -32.55 46.71 17.24
CA LEU A 7 -31.23 46.14 16.89
C LEU A 7 -31.40 45.23 15.67
N CYS A 8 -30.92 45.66 14.52
CA CYS A 8 -30.73 44.80 13.36
C CYS A 8 -29.50 43.89 13.58
N PHE A 9 -29.74 42.60 13.80
CA PHE A 9 -28.70 41.59 13.74
C PHE A 9 -28.43 41.26 12.26
N ILE A 10 -27.28 41.70 11.73
CA ILE A 10 -26.78 41.28 10.42
C ILE A 10 -26.13 39.92 10.62
N LEU A 11 -26.84 38.84 10.22
CA LEU A 11 -26.27 37.49 10.07
C LEU A 11 -25.38 37.51 8.83
N ILE A 12 -24.07 37.61 9.05
CA ILE A 12 -23.07 37.35 7.99
C ILE A 12 -23.02 35.84 7.82
N LEU A 13 -23.73 35.33 6.79
CA LEU A 13 -23.58 33.98 6.30
C LEU A 13 -22.20 33.88 5.64
N TRP A 14 -21.23 33.39 6.39
CA TRP A 14 -19.94 32.92 5.83
C TRP A 14 -20.22 31.67 5.01
N ASN A 15 -20.42 31.84 3.70
CA ASN A 15 -20.34 30.74 2.75
C ASN A 15 -18.85 30.28 2.69
N GLY A 16 -18.49 29.33 3.52
CA GLY A 16 -17.21 28.65 3.39
C GLY A 16 -17.22 27.84 2.09
N PHE A 17 -16.68 28.42 1.03
CA PHE A 17 -16.34 27.65 -0.16
C PHE A 17 -15.24 26.69 0.22
N SER A 18 -15.59 25.42 0.40
CA SER A 18 -14.62 24.34 0.50
C SER A 18 -14.04 24.15 -0.90
N TYR A 19 -12.90 24.77 -1.19
CA TYR A 19 -12.16 24.46 -2.39
C TYR A 19 -11.62 23.03 -2.22
N ALA A 20 -12.00 22.14 -3.11
CA ALA A 20 -11.36 20.84 -3.22
C ALA A 20 -9.89 21.10 -3.55
N GLU A 21 -8.99 20.62 -2.69
CA GLU A 21 -7.55 20.75 -2.93
C GLU A 21 -7.18 19.98 -4.21
N VAL A 22 -6.52 20.66 -5.15
CA VAL A 22 -6.12 20.07 -6.43
C VAL A 22 -4.86 19.22 -6.20
N ILE A 23 -4.93 17.96 -6.62
CA ILE A 23 -3.75 17.07 -6.62
C ILE A 23 -3.04 17.24 -7.96
N SER A 24 -1.74 17.58 -7.89
CA SER A 24 -0.87 17.68 -9.06
C SER A 24 0.15 16.56 -9.05
N TYR A 25 0.10 15.74 -10.08
CA TYR A 25 1.00 14.59 -10.26
C TYR A 25 2.23 14.99 -11.11
N PRO A 26 3.39 14.29 -10.94
CA PRO A 26 4.54 14.49 -11.79
C PRO A 26 4.24 14.22 -13.26
N ASN A 27 4.95 14.88 -14.16
CA ASN A 27 4.87 14.67 -15.60
C ASN A 27 5.75 13.49 -16.02
N CYS A 28 5.16 12.39 -16.44
CA CYS A 28 5.87 11.17 -16.71
C CYS A 28 6.27 11.02 -18.18
N GLU A 29 7.52 10.71 -18.41
CA GLU A 29 7.98 10.22 -19.71
C GLU A 29 7.56 8.75 -19.87
N ARG A 30 7.21 8.36 -21.10
CA ARG A 30 6.89 6.96 -21.41
C ARG A 30 8.16 6.14 -21.44
N SER A 31 8.20 5.06 -20.67
CA SER A 31 9.28 4.08 -20.64
C SER A 31 8.71 2.66 -20.75
N GLU A 32 9.56 1.70 -21.03
CA GLU A 32 9.23 0.28 -20.92
C GLU A 32 8.85 -0.04 -19.47
N SER A 33 7.80 -0.84 -19.30
CA SER A 33 7.30 -1.21 -17.97
C SER A 33 7.70 -2.63 -17.60
N LEU A 34 8.26 -2.77 -16.41
CA LEU A 34 8.47 -4.07 -15.77
C LEU A 34 7.12 -4.73 -15.46
N LYS A 35 6.89 -5.90 -16.01
CA LYS A 35 5.70 -6.70 -15.71
C LYS A 35 5.92 -7.49 -14.43
N THR A 36 5.10 -7.27 -13.43
CA THR A 36 5.21 -7.94 -12.13
C THR A 36 3.98 -8.79 -11.85
N PRO A 37 4.08 -10.12 -12.00
CA PRO A 37 3.01 -11.04 -11.69
C PRO A 37 2.74 -11.11 -10.19
N ILE A 38 1.46 -11.22 -9.83
CA ILE A 38 1.00 -11.45 -8.47
C ILE A 38 0.20 -12.75 -8.44
N HIS A 39 0.63 -13.69 -7.61
CA HIS A 39 -0.07 -14.93 -7.33
C HIS A 39 -0.83 -14.79 -6.03
N LEU A 40 -2.16 -14.97 -6.03
CA LEU A 40 -2.98 -14.88 -4.84
C LEU A 40 -3.61 -16.22 -4.49
N TYR A 41 -3.37 -16.64 -3.27
CA TYR A 41 -3.98 -17.82 -2.65
C TYR A 41 -5.03 -17.37 -1.62
N LEU A 42 -6.26 -17.83 -1.81
CA LEU A 42 -7.38 -17.44 -0.97
C LEU A 42 -7.86 -18.62 -0.15
N SER A 43 -8.17 -18.40 1.13
CA SER A 43 -8.91 -19.40 1.91
C SER A 43 -10.28 -19.64 1.28
N GLU A 44 -10.68 -20.90 1.11
CA GLU A 44 -12.04 -21.23 0.65
C GLU A 44 -13.14 -20.69 1.56
N LYS A 45 -12.82 -20.35 2.81
CA LYS A 45 -13.75 -19.69 3.73
C LYS A 45 -14.27 -18.37 3.19
N VAL A 46 -13.47 -17.68 2.35
CA VAL A 46 -13.89 -16.46 1.63
C VAL A 46 -15.18 -16.70 0.84
N LEU A 47 -15.33 -17.88 0.23
CA LEU A 47 -16.51 -18.25 -0.58
C LEU A 47 -17.77 -18.54 0.23
N LYS A 48 -17.67 -18.61 1.57
CA LYS A 48 -18.85 -18.72 2.44
C LYS A 48 -19.60 -17.39 2.55
N ALA A 49 -18.87 -16.28 2.45
CA ALA A 49 -19.41 -14.92 2.60
C ALA A 49 -19.56 -14.19 1.26
N ARG A 50 -18.81 -14.59 0.24
CA ARG A 50 -18.70 -13.87 -1.06
C ARG A 50 -18.77 -14.84 -2.23
N SER A 51 -19.37 -14.40 -3.34
CA SER A 51 -19.25 -15.15 -4.61
C SER A 51 -17.83 -15.03 -5.19
N LYS A 52 -17.44 -16.01 -6.02
CA LYS A 52 -16.16 -15.90 -6.77
C LYS A 52 -16.09 -14.63 -7.60
N ASN A 53 -17.20 -14.21 -8.20
CA ASN A 53 -17.27 -13.00 -9.00
C ASN A 53 -17.01 -11.74 -8.16
N ASP A 54 -17.58 -11.64 -6.96
CA ASP A 54 -17.35 -10.51 -6.04
C ASP A 54 -15.88 -10.44 -5.63
N VAL A 55 -15.28 -11.59 -5.31
CA VAL A 55 -13.85 -11.68 -5.01
C VAL A 55 -13.00 -11.17 -6.17
N HIS A 56 -13.26 -11.65 -7.39
CA HIS A 56 -12.54 -11.20 -8.58
C HIS A 56 -12.69 -9.68 -8.82
N GLN A 57 -13.87 -9.12 -8.56
CA GLN A 57 -14.09 -7.67 -8.67
C GLN A 57 -13.26 -6.89 -7.65
N ILE A 58 -13.16 -7.38 -6.40
CA ILE A 58 -12.32 -6.76 -5.36
C ILE A 58 -10.85 -6.80 -5.78
N LEU A 59 -10.35 -7.96 -6.18
CA LEU A 59 -8.96 -8.13 -6.60
C LEU A 59 -8.61 -7.26 -7.81
N ASN A 60 -9.52 -7.13 -8.78
CA ASN A 60 -9.33 -6.23 -9.92
C ASN A 60 -9.29 -4.75 -9.51
N LYS A 61 -10.05 -4.33 -8.49
CA LYS A 61 -9.94 -2.97 -7.95
C LYS A 61 -8.56 -2.74 -7.32
N TRP A 62 -8.03 -3.73 -6.59
CA TRP A 62 -6.68 -3.64 -6.01
C TRP A 62 -5.60 -3.47 -7.08
N ILE A 63 -5.63 -4.30 -8.13
CA ILE A 63 -4.70 -4.18 -9.26
C ILE A 63 -4.85 -2.83 -9.98
N ASN A 64 -6.08 -2.37 -10.17
CA ASN A 64 -6.31 -1.06 -10.78
C ASN A 64 -5.73 0.07 -9.91
N PHE A 65 -5.97 0.03 -8.58
CA PHE A 65 -5.37 0.99 -7.65
C PHE A 65 -3.84 0.98 -7.74
N SER A 66 -3.22 -0.20 -7.67
CA SER A 66 -1.76 -0.38 -7.80
C SER A 66 -1.23 0.28 -9.07
N ASN A 67 -1.83 -0.04 -10.23
CA ASN A 67 -1.39 0.50 -11.50
C ASN A 67 -1.68 2.02 -11.66
N VAL A 68 -2.73 2.55 -11.01
CA VAL A 68 -2.94 3.99 -10.94
C VAL A 68 -1.86 4.66 -10.10
N ALA A 69 -1.54 4.09 -8.92
CA ALA A 69 -0.52 4.64 -8.03
C ALA A 69 0.87 4.66 -8.69
N LEU A 70 1.24 3.59 -9.37
CA LEU A 70 2.50 3.48 -10.10
C LEU A 70 2.58 4.49 -11.24
N ARG A 71 1.54 4.62 -12.07
CA ARG A 71 1.49 5.61 -13.15
C ARG A 71 1.57 7.05 -12.63
N ASN A 72 0.81 7.37 -11.58
CA ASN A 72 0.81 8.70 -10.97
C ASN A 72 2.16 9.08 -10.34
N SER A 73 3.03 8.09 -10.10
CA SER A 73 4.36 8.24 -9.49
C SER A 73 5.49 8.15 -10.52
N CYS A 74 5.17 8.07 -11.82
CA CYS A 74 6.16 7.83 -12.88
C CYS A 74 7.01 6.58 -12.65
N VAL A 75 6.43 5.54 -12.07
CA VAL A 75 7.09 4.25 -11.84
C VAL A 75 6.79 3.31 -13.00
N PRO A 76 7.80 2.82 -13.75
CA PRO A 76 7.59 1.97 -14.92
C PRO A 76 7.37 0.50 -14.51
N ILE A 77 6.32 0.26 -13.75
CA ILE A 77 5.88 -1.08 -13.33
C ILE A 77 4.41 -1.26 -13.71
N GLU A 78 4.05 -2.46 -14.14
CA GLU A 78 2.67 -2.88 -14.35
C GLU A 78 2.40 -4.18 -13.59
N ARG A 79 1.51 -4.11 -12.60
CA ARG A 79 1.03 -5.25 -11.83
C ARG A 79 -0.06 -5.99 -12.57
N TYR A 80 -0.07 -7.32 -12.50
CA TYR A 80 -1.17 -8.14 -12.99
C TYR A 80 -1.36 -9.40 -12.15
N LEU A 81 -2.61 -9.84 -12.06
CA LEU A 81 -2.92 -11.13 -11.42
C LEU A 81 -2.57 -12.25 -12.40
N SER A 82 -1.57 -13.03 -12.06
CA SER A 82 -1.14 -14.17 -12.86
C SER A 82 -1.80 -15.47 -12.40
N LYS A 83 -2.18 -15.55 -11.12
CA LYS A 83 -2.86 -16.70 -10.54
C LYS A 83 -3.80 -16.26 -9.42
N ILE A 84 -5.00 -16.85 -9.38
CA ILE A 84 -5.95 -16.77 -8.26
C ILE A 84 -6.36 -18.20 -7.96
N GLU A 85 -6.07 -18.68 -6.75
CA GLU A 85 -6.35 -20.04 -6.34
C GLU A 85 -7.04 -20.07 -4.96
N PHE A 86 -8.12 -20.82 -4.87
CA PHE A 86 -8.82 -21.05 -3.61
C PHE A 86 -8.31 -22.35 -3.01
N LEU A 87 -7.80 -22.28 -1.78
CA LEU A 87 -7.19 -23.42 -1.12
C LEU A 87 -8.07 -23.91 0.04
N GLU A 88 -8.34 -25.21 0.05
CA GLU A 88 -8.92 -25.89 1.20
C GLU A 88 -7.90 -25.94 2.35
N GLY A 89 -8.42 -25.96 3.59
CA GLY A 89 -7.59 -26.20 4.77
C GLY A 89 -6.70 -25.03 5.21
N ILE A 90 -6.72 -23.88 4.52
CA ILE A 90 -6.12 -22.66 5.05
C ILE A 90 -6.99 -22.21 6.25
N ASP A 91 -6.44 -22.39 7.44
CA ASP A 91 -7.02 -21.86 8.67
C ASP A 91 -6.36 -20.51 9.00
N GLU A 92 -7.17 -19.46 9.07
CA GLU A 92 -6.73 -18.11 9.38
C GLU A 92 -6.02 -18.01 10.73
N THR A 93 -6.33 -18.92 11.68
CA THR A 93 -5.65 -18.98 12.98
C THR A 93 -4.18 -19.37 12.87
N TRP A 94 -3.77 -20.03 11.78
CA TRP A 94 -2.39 -20.46 11.55
C TRP A 94 -1.50 -19.29 11.12
N PHE A 95 -2.07 -18.20 10.63
CA PHE A 95 -1.33 -17.04 10.16
C PHE A 95 -1.00 -16.03 11.27
N GLN A 96 -0.70 -16.52 12.47
CA GLN A 96 -0.21 -15.68 13.56
C GLN A 96 1.19 -15.11 13.28
N SER A 97 1.91 -15.69 12.32
CA SER A 97 3.20 -15.20 11.86
C SER A 97 3.42 -15.48 10.37
N LEU A 98 4.13 -14.57 9.69
CA LEU A 98 4.51 -14.75 8.29
C LEU A 98 5.33 -16.02 8.04
N SER A 99 6.21 -16.40 8.98
CA SER A 99 7.01 -17.62 8.87
C SER A 99 6.14 -18.87 8.93
N ALA A 100 5.17 -18.92 9.84
CA ALA A 100 4.21 -20.03 9.91
C ALA A 100 3.38 -20.10 8.60
N ALA A 101 2.92 -18.98 8.10
CA ALA A 101 2.14 -18.91 6.86
C ALA A 101 2.90 -19.45 5.64
N LYS A 102 4.20 -19.13 5.50
CA LYS A 102 5.02 -19.68 4.42
C LYS A 102 5.07 -21.22 4.47
N VAL A 103 5.35 -21.77 5.66
CA VAL A 103 5.39 -23.23 5.86
C VAL A 103 4.03 -23.86 5.50
N LEU A 104 2.94 -23.27 5.97
CA LEU A 104 1.61 -23.81 5.76
C LEU A 104 1.17 -23.71 4.30
N LEU A 105 1.51 -22.61 3.63
CA LEU A 105 1.27 -22.47 2.20
C LEU A 105 2.04 -23.55 1.42
N THR A 106 3.33 -23.75 1.72
CA THR A 106 4.16 -24.79 1.12
C THR A 106 3.56 -26.18 1.33
N LEU A 107 3.11 -26.50 2.55
CA LEU A 107 2.48 -27.79 2.84
C LEU A 107 1.17 -27.99 2.07
N ASN A 108 0.33 -26.96 1.98
CA ASN A 108 -0.92 -27.04 1.24
C ASN A 108 -0.71 -27.21 -0.27
N LEU A 109 0.28 -26.53 -0.83
CA LEU A 109 0.60 -26.61 -2.25
C LEU A 109 1.35 -27.91 -2.63
N GLY A 110 2.04 -28.54 -1.69
CA GLY A 110 2.95 -29.64 -1.94
C GLY A 110 4.27 -29.23 -2.63
N TYR A 111 4.52 -27.95 -2.78
CA TYR A 111 5.76 -27.35 -3.30
C TYR A 111 5.97 -25.96 -2.70
N GLU A 112 7.18 -25.45 -2.72
CA GLU A 112 7.52 -24.12 -2.24
C GLU A 112 7.58 -23.14 -3.42
N PRO A 113 6.68 -22.12 -3.48
CA PRO A 113 6.80 -21.04 -4.44
C PRO A 113 8.14 -20.31 -4.26
N PRO A 114 8.92 -20.07 -5.33
CA PRO A 114 10.25 -19.45 -5.22
C PRO A 114 10.19 -18.05 -4.62
N GLU A 115 9.12 -17.30 -4.87
CA GLU A 115 8.89 -15.95 -4.33
C GLU A 115 8.88 -15.89 -2.80
N LEU A 116 8.60 -17.00 -2.12
CA LEU A 116 8.56 -17.03 -0.65
C LEU A 116 9.92 -16.69 -0.03
N ASN A 117 11.02 -17.00 -0.71
CA ASN A 117 12.38 -16.85 -0.19
C ASN A 117 13.33 -16.07 -1.11
N ASP A 118 12.92 -15.77 -2.33
CA ASP A 118 13.76 -15.07 -3.32
C ASP A 118 13.20 -13.69 -3.64
N LYS A 119 13.85 -12.64 -3.09
CA LYS A 119 13.53 -11.23 -3.38
C LYS A 119 14.03 -10.74 -4.74
N SER A 120 14.89 -11.51 -5.40
CA SER A 120 15.41 -11.13 -6.72
C SER A 120 14.41 -11.29 -7.85
N LEU A 121 13.31 -12.01 -7.61
CA LEU A 121 12.23 -12.19 -8.57
C LEU A 121 11.30 -10.97 -8.56
N PRO A 122 10.92 -10.42 -9.71
CA PRO A 122 9.94 -9.32 -9.79
C PRO A 122 8.49 -9.83 -9.70
N SER A 123 8.25 -10.88 -8.92
CA SER A 123 6.95 -11.52 -8.72
C SER A 123 6.61 -11.61 -7.24
N PHE A 124 5.31 -11.66 -6.92
CA PHE A 124 4.84 -11.62 -5.55
C PHE A 124 3.81 -12.73 -5.28
N VAL A 125 3.85 -13.27 -4.07
CA VAL A 125 2.87 -14.23 -3.57
C VAL A 125 2.12 -13.63 -2.40
N GLY A 126 0.79 -13.60 -2.49
CA GLY A 126 -0.09 -13.13 -1.43
C GLY A 126 -1.06 -14.20 -0.94
N VAL A 127 -1.31 -14.21 0.36
CA VAL A 127 -2.44 -14.95 0.95
C VAL A 127 -3.53 -13.98 1.35
N VAL A 128 -4.75 -14.28 0.92
CA VAL A 128 -5.90 -13.40 1.08
C VAL A 128 -6.92 -14.02 2.01
N PHE A 129 -7.31 -13.27 3.03
CA PHE A 129 -8.34 -13.62 4.01
C PHE A 129 -9.63 -12.86 3.76
N ASP A 130 -10.74 -13.35 4.31
CA ASP A 130 -12.02 -12.66 4.21
C ASP A 130 -12.06 -11.38 5.03
N SER A 131 -11.58 -11.43 6.28
CA SER A 131 -11.64 -10.29 7.21
C SER A 131 -10.39 -10.18 8.07
N TYR A 132 -9.91 -8.94 8.26
CA TYR A 132 -8.78 -8.64 9.13
C TYR A 132 -9.07 -8.91 10.61
N GLN A 133 -10.32 -8.79 11.07
CA GLN A 133 -10.71 -9.00 12.46
C GLN A 133 -10.58 -10.46 12.88
N ALA A 134 -10.82 -11.38 11.96
CA ALA A 134 -10.72 -12.81 12.23
C ALA A 134 -9.25 -13.30 12.24
N SER A 135 -8.38 -12.67 11.45
CA SER A 135 -7.08 -13.24 11.09
C SER A 135 -5.93 -12.77 11.97
N PHE A 136 -5.93 -11.54 12.45
CA PHE A 136 -4.72 -10.96 13.05
C PHE A 136 -4.83 -10.56 14.52
N GLY A 137 -6.01 -10.57 15.13
CA GLY A 137 -6.24 -10.13 16.52
C GLY A 137 -5.80 -8.68 16.82
N ARG A 138 -5.34 -7.97 15.80
CA ARG A 138 -4.93 -6.56 15.78
C ARG A 138 -5.37 -5.92 14.47
N ALA A 139 -5.49 -4.60 14.46
CA ALA A 139 -6.02 -3.80 13.35
C ALA A 139 -5.11 -3.71 12.10
N ASN A 140 -4.46 -4.78 11.70
CA ASN A 140 -3.58 -4.77 10.54
C ASN A 140 -4.28 -5.41 9.33
N CYS A 141 -4.53 -4.60 8.32
CA CYS A 141 -5.16 -5.02 7.06
C CYS A 141 -4.25 -5.87 6.17
N GLY A 142 -2.95 -5.77 6.37
CA GLY A 142 -1.92 -6.50 5.65
C GLY A 142 -0.66 -6.67 6.48
N LEU A 143 0.23 -7.51 6.00
CA LEU A 143 1.56 -7.74 6.56
C LEU A 143 2.47 -8.30 5.49
N SER A 144 3.69 -7.80 5.37
CA SER A 144 4.70 -8.25 4.43
C SER A 144 5.91 -8.88 5.10
N SER A 145 6.60 -9.77 4.39
CA SER A 145 7.72 -10.55 4.90
C SER A 145 9.04 -9.79 4.80
N ASP A 146 9.90 -9.92 5.80
CA ASP A 146 11.28 -9.40 5.74
C ASP A 146 12.16 -10.18 4.75
N SER A 147 11.77 -11.39 4.39
CA SER A 147 12.48 -12.26 3.44
C SER A 147 11.54 -12.78 2.36
N GLY A 148 11.97 -12.77 1.10
CA GLY A 148 11.16 -13.14 -0.06
C GLY A 148 10.07 -12.10 -0.39
N ASN A 149 9.24 -12.40 -1.39
CA ASN A 149 8.19 -11.53 -1.91
C ASN A 149 6.80 -12.05 -1.49
N PHE A 150 6.59 -12.17 -0.19
CA PHE A 150 5.39 -12.77 0.39
C PHE A 150 4.65 -11.79 1.31
N PHE A 151 3.33 -11.74 1.17
CA PHE A 151 2.47 -10.85 1.96
C PHE A 151 1.11 -11.48 2.31
N PHE A 152 0.43 -10.89 3.30
CA PHE A 152 -0.99 -11.12 3.58
C PHE A 152 -1.79 -9.88 3.28
N VAL A 153 -3.08 -10.07 3.02
CA VAL A 153 -4.06 -8.99 2.95
C VAL A 153 -5.47 -9.51 3.20
N ALA A 154 -6.33 -8.69 3.81
CA ALA A 154 -7.73 -9.04 4.03
C ALA A 154 -8.64 -8.36 3.00
N LEU A 155 -9.66 -9.09 2.50
CA LEU A 155 -10.58 -8.63 1.46
C LEU A 155 -11.49 -7.47 1.87
N ASP A 156 -11.76 -7.32 3.17
CA ASP A 156 -12.57 -6.23 3.70
C ASP A 156 -11.79 -4.93 3.94
N CYS A 157 -10.50 -4.93 3.61
CA CYS A 157 -9.63 -3.77 3.73
C CYS A 157 -9.65 -2.89 2.48
N ALA A 158 -9.10 -1.67 2.63
CA ALA A 158 -9.06 -0.70 1.54
C ALA A 158 -8.19 -1.18 0.37
N GLU A 159 -8.55 -0.77 -0.84
CA GLU A 159 -7.93 -1.22 -2.09
C GLU A 159 -6.43 -0.90 -2.22
N PHE A 160 -5.92 0.06 -1.44
CA PHE A 160 -4.51 0.43 -1.46
C PHE A 160 -3.60 -0.56 -0.70
N VAL A 161 -4.17 -1.40 0.20
CA VAL A 161 -3.37 -2.21 1.13
C VAL A 161 -2.46 -3.20 0.40
N MET A 162 -2.93 -3.82 -0.67
CA MET A 162 -2.09 -4.74 -1.45
C MET A 162 -0.85 -4.03 -2.02
N GLU A 163 -1.00 -2.86 -2.63
CA GLU A 163 0.15 -2.11 -3.15
C GLU A 163 1.05 -1.57 -2.03
N HIS A 164 0.48 -1.26 -0.87
CA HIS A 164 1.24 -0.89 0.32
C HIS A 164 2.18 -2.03 0.75
N GLU A 165 1.68 -3.26 0.88
CA GLU A 165 2.49 -4.42 1.25
C GLU A 165 3.56 -4.74 0.20
N ILE A 166 3.20 -4.66 -1.08
CA ILE A 166 4.16 -4.86 -2.17
C ILE A 166 5.21 -3.72 -2.19
N GLY A 167 4.82 -2.50 -1.85
CA GLY A 167 5.73 -1.38 -1.66
C GLY A 167 6.82 -1.67 -0.62
N LEU A 168 6.43 -2.20 0.56
CA LEU A 168 7.37 -2.64 1.60
C LEU A 168 8.33 -3.72 1.07
N LEU A 169 7.82 -4.71 0.35
CA LEU A 169 8.63 -5.77 -0.27
C LEU A 169 9.62 -5.23 -1.31
N SER A 170 9.28 -4.12 -1.96
CA SER A 170 10.09 -3.45 -2.98
C SER A 170 11.05 -2.38 -2.40
N GLY A 171 11.11 -2.24 -1.06
CA GLY A 171 12.04 -1.31 -0.38
C GLY A 171 11.47 0.06 -0.04
N ALA A 172 10.20 0.35 -0.33
CA ALA A 172 9.52 1.55 0.14
C ALA A 172 9.06 1.37 1.60
N HIS A 173 9.13 2.43 2.42
CA HIS A 173 8.78 2.37 3.84
C HIS A 173 7.68 3.37 4.21
N HIS A 174 7.12 3.19 5.42
CA HIS A 174 6.09 4.05 5.97
C HIS A 174 6.57 5.50 6.12
N ASP A 175 5.65 6.43 6.35
CA ASP A 175 6.00 7.80 6.73
C ASP A 175 6.66 7.85 8.12
N HIS A 176 7.47 8.87 8.37
CA HIS A 176 8.24 9.03 9.61
C HIS A 176 7.37 9.00 10.86
N GLU A 177 6.19 9.64 10.84
CA GLU A 177 5.28 9.67 11.99
C GLU A 177 4.78 8.26 12.33
N SER A 178 4.46 7.47 11.32
CA SER A 178 4.03 6.08 11.48
C SER A 178 5.15 5.22 12.07
N ILE A 179 6.38 5.37 11.60
CA ILE A 179 7.55 4.65 12.12
C ILE A 179 7.82 5.05 13.57
N LEU A 180 7.85 6.34 13.88
CA LEU A 180 8.10 6.85 15.23
C LEU A 180 6.99 6.49 16.24
N SER A 181 5.81 6.11 15.78
CA SER A 181 4.75 5.57 16.64
C SER A 181 5.08 4.19 17.22
N SER A 182 5.97 3.44 16.59
CA SER A 182 6.35 2.06 16.94
C SER A 182 7.83 1.89 17.28
N HIS A 183 8.68 2.86 16.93
CA HIS A 183 10.12 2.84 17.17
C HIS A 183 10.56 4.11 17.90
N SER A 184 11.61 4.00 18.71
CA SER A 184 12.13 5.15 19.51
C SER A 184 12.77 6.24 18.65
N SER A 185 13.26 5.90 17.46
CA SER A 185 13.86 6.81 16.47
C SER A 185 13.89 6.16 15.08
N LEU A 186 14.16 6.96 14.03
CA LEU A 186 14.41 6.43 12.70
C LEU A 186 15.68 5.57 12.66
N ASP A 187 16.73 5.99 13.36
CA ASP A 187 17.96 5.19 13.48
C ASP A 187 17.69 3.82 14.08
N ALA A 188 16.83 3.72 15.10
CA ALA A 188 16.45 2.45 15.71
C ALA A 188 15.67 1.56 14.73
N PHE A 189 14.82 2.15 13.88
CA PHE A 189 14.12 1.44 12.83
C PHE A 189 15.12 0.94 11.76
N GLU A 190 16.01 1.80 11.27
CA GLU A 190 17.00 1.45 10.24
C GLU A 190 17.96 0.34 10.70
N LEU A 191 18.35 0.34 11.98
CA LEU A 191 19.20 -0.71 12.56
C LEU A 191 18.54 -2.09 12.59
N THR A 192 17.21 -2.14 12.66
CA THR A 192 16.44 -3.39 12.75
C THR A 192 15.89 -3.86 11.40
N THR A 193 15.95 -3.02 10.38
CA THR A 193 15.38 -3.31 9.04
C THR A 193 16.46 -3.85 8.11
N TYR A 194 16.16 -4.95 7.44
CA TYR A 194 17.04 -5.53 6.41
C TYR A 194 16.23 -5.80 5.12
N PRO A 195 16.74 -5.44 3.92
CA PRO A 195 17.98 -4.72 3.66
C PRO A 195 17.96 -3.28 4.19
N ARG A 196 19.14 -2.64 4.27
CA ARG A 196 19.26 -1.26 4.79
C ARG A 196 18.33 -0.32 4.05
N VAL A 197 17.61 0.50 4.80
CA VAL A 197 16.69 1.50 4.27
C VAL A 197 17.47 2.65 3.63
N GLU A 198 17.10 3.02 2.41
CA GLU A 198 17.62 4.24 1.80
C GLU A 198 17.08 5.48 2.53
N PRO A 199 17.89 6.54 2.72
CA PRO A 199 17.48 7.72 3.50
C PRO A 199 16.21 8.42 2.96
N PHE A 200 15.89 8.23 1.68
CA PHE A 200 14.71 8.79 1.03
C PHE A 200 13.53 7.81 0.90
N ALA A 201 13.66 6.58 1.38
CA ALA A 201 12.69 5.50 1.18
C ALA A 201 11.47 5.58 2.10
N TYR A 202 10.93 6.78 2.33
CA TYR A 202 9.81 6.97 3.23
C TYR A 202 8.57 7.53 2.55
N GLY A 203 7.39 7.10 3.04
CA GLY A 203 6.12 7.68 2.69
C GLY A 203 5.97 9.12 3.18
N TRP A 204 4.91 9.81 2.75
CA TRP A 204 4.72 11.22 3.08
C TRP A 204 3.27 11.56 3.36
N ARG A 205 3.08 12.53 4.27
CA ARG A 205 1.80 13.17 4.53
C ARG A 205 1.82 14.60 4.04
N CYS A 206 0.78 15.01 3.35
CA CYS A 206 0.58 16.37 2.87
C CYS A 206 -0.80 16.86 3.31
N GLY A 207 -0.83 17.55 4.44
CA GLY A 207 -2.06 17.93 5.12
C GLY A 207 -2.88 16.71 5.57
N ASN A 208 -4.13 16.63 5.16
CA ASN A 208 -5.02 15.49 5.47
C ASN A 208 -4.81 14.28 4.54
N TYR A 209 -3.98 14.43 3.53
CA TYR A 209 -3.70 13.39 2.54
C TYR A 209 -2.40 12.65 2.86
N GLY A 210 -2.31 11.43 2.38
CA GLY A 210 -1.10 10.66 2.45
C GLY A 210 -0.90 9.76 1.23
N THR A 211 0.35 9.55 0.90
CA THR A 211 0.77 8.64 -0.18
C THR A 211 0.51 7.18 0.17
N VAL A 212 0.70 6.25 -0.75
CA VAL A 212 0.42 4.81 -0.55
C VAL A 212 1.03 4.28 0.74
N MET A 213 2.27 4.69 1.07
CA MET A 213 3.01 4.19 2.23
C MET A 213 2.77 4.96 3.54
N SER A 214 1.80 5.86 3.62
CA SER A 214 1.48 6.60 4.85
C SER A 214 0.16 6.14 5.47
N PHE A 215 -0.11 6.48 6.73
CA PHE A 215 -1.37 6.17 7.42
C PHE A 215 -2.29 7.40 7.58
N ALA A 216 -2.22 8.36 6.66
CA ALA A 216 -3.15 9.50 6.65
C ALA A 216 -4.60 9.08 6.35
N PRO A 217 -5.61 9.86 6.82
CA PRO A 217 -7.02 9.53 6.64
C PRO A 217 -7.48 9.43 5.18
N GLN A 218 -6.91 10.26 4.30
CA GLN A 218 -7.20 10.24 2.87
C GLN A 218 -5.98 9.76 2.08
N LYS A 219 -6.19 8.83 1.16
CA LYS A 219 -5.12 8.27 0.34
C LYS A 219 -5.06 8.93 -1.03
N ILE A 220 -3.85 9.34 -1.41
CA ILE A 220 -3.52 9.67 -2.79
C ILE A 220 -3.03 8.39 -3.44
N PRO A 221 -3.56 7.97 -4.60
CA PRO A 221 -3.03 6.85 -5.34
C PRO A 221 -1.71 7.23 -6.03
N ALA A 222 -0.67 7.43 -5.23
CA ALA A 222 0.70 7.72 -5.64
C ALA A 222 1.67 7.40 -4.49
N TYR A 223 2.90 7.07 -4.83
CA TYR A 223 4.04 7.04 -3.92
C TYR A 223 4.53 8.47 -3.62
N SER A 224 5.19 8.68 -2.49
CA SER A 224 5.79 9.97 -2.14
C SER A 224 6.79 10.41 -3.19
N SER A 225 6.72 11.70 -3.54
CA SER A 225 7.63 12.34 -4.50
C SER A 225 7.67 13.84 -4.24
N PRO A 226 8.84 14.49 -4.36
CA PRO A 226 8.94 15.94 -4.29
C PRO A 226 8.19 16.67 -5.44
N GLU A 227 7.78 15.94 -6.48
CA GLU A 227 7.01 16.45 -7.62
C GLU A 227 5.50 16.22 -7.50
N LEU A 228 5.04 15.56 -6.43
CA LEU A 228 3.62 15.35 -6.11
C LEU A 228 3.16 16.45 -5.18
N PHE A 229 2.04 17.11 -5.48
CA PHE A 229 1.50 18.20 -4.67
C PHE A 229 0.01 18.03 -4.37
N VAL A 230 -0.39 18.52 -3.19
CA VAL A 230 -1.78 18.81 -2.82
C VAL A 230 -1.88 20.31 -2.56
N GLY A 231 -2.53 21.03 -3.46
CA GLY A 231 -2.42 22.49 -3.48
C GLY A 231 -0.95 22.91 -3.61
N ASP A 232 -0.47 23.67 -2.64
CA ASP A 232 0.94 24.12 -2.57
C ASP A 232 1.84 23.21 -1.70
N LEU A 233 1.28 22.14 -1.11
CA LEU A 233 2.01 21.23 -0.23
C LEU A 233 2.65 20.10 -1.03
N ALA A 234 3.98 19.98 -0.99
CA ALA A 234 4.68 18.83 -1.56
C ALA A 234 4.34 17.54 -0.77
N CYS A 235 4.11 16.46 -1.49
CA CYS A 235 3.85 15.13 -0.92
C CYS A 235 5.07 14.23 -1.00
N GLY A 236 6.23 14.80 -0.73
CA GLY A 236 7.51 14.14 -0.66
C GLY A 236 8.65 15.12 -0.52
N ASP A 237 9.83 14.59 -0.29
CA ASP A 237 11.09 15.32 -0.17
C ASP A 237 12.23 14.48 -0.75
N GLN A 238 13.10 15.09 -1.55
CA GLN A 238 14.16 14.39 -2.27
C GLN A 238 15.14 13.61 -1.38
N ARG A 239 15.28 14.01 -0.11
CA ARG A 239 16.26 13.42 0.84
C ARG A 239 15.63 12.46 1.83
N SER A 240 14.35 12.63 2.11
CA SER A 240 13.69 11.97 3.25
C SER A 240 12.29 11.43 2.95
N GLY A 241 11.82 11.46 1.70
CA GLY A 241 10.46 11.01 1.38
C GLY A 241 10.20 10.91 -0.12
N ASP A 242 10.90 10.01 -0.83
CA ASP A 242 10.75 9.76 -2.27
C ASP A 242 10.65 8.26 -2.55
N ASN A 243 9.55 7.64 -2.09
CA ASN A 243 9.26 6.24 -2.40
C ASN A 243 9.07 5.99 -3.90
N ALA A 244 8.66 7.00 -4.66
CA ALA A 244 8.56 6.88 -6.12
C ALA A 244 9.94 6.62 -6.74
N ARG A 245 10.99 7.24 -6.21
CA ARG A 245 12.37 6.97 -6.61
C ARG A 245 12.78 5.53 -6.28
N VAL A 246 12.49 5.05 -5.07
CA VAL A 246 12.76 3.65 -4.69
C VAL A 246 12.12 2.67 -5.66
N MET A 247 10.84 2.89 -5.99
CA MET A 247 10.09 2.04 -6.90
C MET A 247 10.64 2.10 -8.34
N ARG A 248 11.15 3.26 -8.78
CA ARG A 248 11.84 3.40 -10.08
C ARG A 248 13.18 2.65 -10.11
N GLU A 249 13.96 2.74 -9.03
CA GLU A 249 15.22 2.01 -8.88
C GLU A 249 14.99 0.50 -8.87
N TYR A 250 13.96 0.02 -8.14
CA TYR A 250 13.51 -1.36 -8.18
C TYR A 250 13.16 -1.83 -9.61
N ALA A 251 12.39 -1.01 -10.35
CA ALA A 251 12.02 -1.35 -11.73
C ALA A 251 13.25 -1.49 -12.65
N LEU A 252 14.18 -0.54 -12.58
CA LEU A 252 15.40 -0.53 -13.39
C LEU A 252 16.30 -1.73 -13.08
N GLU A 253 16.47 -2.06 -11.81
CA GLU A 253 17.26 -3.22 -11.39
C GLU A 253 16.75 -4.53 -12.02
N HIS A 254 15.43 -4.70 -12.12
CA HIS A 254 14.83 -5.92 -12.66
C HIS A 254 14.69 -5.91 -14.20
N LEU A 255 14.54 -4.74 -14.82
CA LEU A 255 14.55 -4.62 -16.29
C LEU A 255 15.92 -4.96 -16.90
N HIS A 256 17.01 -4.66 -16.20
CA HIS A 256 18.36 -4.94 -16.68
C HIS A 256 18.84 -6.37 -16.44
N LYS A 257 18.11 -7.17 -15.65
CA LYS A 257 18.43 -8.58 -15.37
C LYS A 257 17.78 -9.56 -16.35
N ASN A 258 16.80 -9.11 -17.14
CA ASN A 258 16.10 -9.88 -18.17
C ASN A 258 16.64 -9.51 -19.54
#